data_8dbf37389d2cf204e30915d4d0abd862
#
_entry.id   8dbf37389d2cf204e30915d4d0abd862
#
_cell.length_a   1.000
_cell.length_b   1.000
_cell.length_c   1.000
_cell.angle_alpha   90.00
_cell.angle_beta   90.00
_cell.angle_gamma   90.00
#
_symmetry.space_group_name_H-M   'P 1'
#
loop_
_entity.id
_entity.type
_entity.pdbx_description
1 polymer ?
#
loop_
_entity_poly.entity_id
_entity_poly.type
_entity_poly.pdbx_seq_one_letter_code
_entity_poly.pdbx_strand_id
1 'polypeptide(L)'
;MQYVWDSAKDALNRRRHGLSLADGILALEDPGREEWIDDRFDYGEERVITLGLAHHGVLYVVSTEAGADVIRIISVRKAEPDEIARYDS
;
A
#
# COMPACT_ATOMS: atom_id res chain seq x y z
N MET A 1 5.90 -1.05 15.04
CA MET A 1 4.98 -0.53 14.01
C MET A 1 3.70 -1.33 14.02
N GLN A 2 2.56 -0.68 14.09
CA GLN A 2 1.25 -1.31 14.07
C GLN A 2 0.53 -0.95 12.78
N TYR A 3 -0.15 -1.94 12.18
CA TYR A 3 -0.94 -1.74 10.96
C TYR A 3 -2.41 -1.90 11.27
N VAL A 4 -3.22 -0.99 10.77
CA VAL A 4 -4.68 -1.01 10.95
C VAL A 4 -5.36 -0.78 9.60
N TRP A 5 -6.61 -1.17 9.50
CA TRP A 5 -7.44 -0.94 8.31
C TRP A 5 -8.91 -1.05 8.65
N ASP A 6 -9.74 -0.51 7.76
CA ASP A 6 -11.20 -0.58 7.84
C ASP A 6 -11.65 -1.92 7.23
N SER A 7 -12.46 -2.69 7.96
CA SER A 7 -12.92 -4.00 7.50
C SER A 7 -13.80 -3.92 6.25
N ALA A 8 -14.60 -2.86 6.08
CA ALA A 8 -15.41 -2.68 4.88
C ALA A 8 -14.53 -2.40 3.65
N LYS A 9 -13.47 -1.61 3.83
CA LYS A 9 -12.48 -1.36 2.75
C LYS A 9 -11.69 -2.61 2.42
N ASP A 10 -11.39 -3.43 3.42
CA ASP A 10 -10.71 -4.71 3.18
C ASP A 10 -11.58 -5.64 2.31
N ALA A 11 -12.86 -5.75 2.63
CA ALA A 11 -13.80 -6.55 1.83
C ALA A 11 -13.88 -6.05 0.39
N LEU A 12 -13.94 -4.73 0.20
CA LEU A 12 -13.98 -4.12 -1.13
C LEU A 12 -12.67 -4.37 -1.88
N ASN A 13 -11.53 -4.26 -1.21
CA ASN A 13 -10.23 -4.49 -1.81
C ASN A 13 -10.08 -5.93 -2.30
N ARG A 14 -10.56 -6.90 -1.52
CA ARG A 14 -10.56 -8.31 -1.92
C ARG A 14 -11.39 -8.54 -3.18
N ARG A 15 -12.56 -7.91 -3.26
CA ARG A 15 -13.41 -8.04 -4.45
C ARG A 15 -12.80 -7.40 -5.68
N ARG A 16 -12.17 -6.23 -5.53
CA ARG A 16 -11.60 -5.48 -6.67
C ARG A 16 -10.28 -6.05 -7.16
N HIS A 17 -9.43 -6.49 -6.24
CA HIS A 17 -8.03 -6.79 -6.54
C HIS A 17 -7.62 -8.22 -6.15
N GLY A 18 -8.47 -8.97 -5.47
CA GLY A 18 -8.13 -10.31 -5.00
C GLY A 18 -7.12 -10.35 -3.87
N LEU A 19 -6.86 -9.21 -3.23
CA LEU A 19 -5.88 -9.08 -2.16
C LEU A 19 -6.53 -8.48 -0.92
N SER A 20 -6.11 -8.93 0.27
CA SER A 20 -6.48 -8.29 1.52
C SER A 20 -5.60 -7.07 1.77
N LEU A 21 -6.06 -6.15 2.61
CA LEU A 21 -5.21 -5.02 3.01
C LEU A 21 -4.00 -5.49 3.82
N ALA A 22 -4.14 -6.59 4.57
CA ALA A 22 -3.02 -7.18 5.30
C ALA A 22 -1.90 -7.66 4.36
N ASP A 23 -2.21 -8.03 3.12
CA ASP A 23 -1.19 -8.43 2.14
C ASP A 23 -0.19 -7.32 1.86
N GLY A 24 -0.55 -6.07 2.10
CA GLY A 24 0.34 -4.93 1.90
C GLY A 24 1.41 -4.77 2.96
N ILE A 25 1.33 -5.46 4.09
CA ILE A 25 2.28 -5.27 5.20
C ILE A 25 3.71 -5.62 4.76
N LEU A 26 3.91 -6.74 4.05
CA LEU A 26 5.24 -7.12 3.59
C LEU A 26 5.83 -6.10 2.62
N ALA A 27 4.99 -5.54 1.76
CA ALA A 27 5.42 -4.49 0.82
C ALA A 27 5.88 -3.24 1.58
N LEU A 28 5.15 -2.85 2.62
CA LEU A 28 5.50 -1.69 3.45
C LEU A 28 6.79 -1.92 4.25
N GLU A 29 7.15 -3.17 4.50
CA GLU A 29 8.35 -3.55 5.25
C GLU A 29 9.51 -3.97 4.35
N ASP A 30 9.32 -3.99 3.04
CA ASP A 30 10.37 -4.34 2.10
C ASP A 30 11.52 -3.31 2.17
N PRO A 31 12.75 -3.73 2.51
CA PRO A 31 13.90 -2.81 2.53
C PRO A 31 14.17 -2.14 1.18
N GLY A 32 13.80 -2.79 0.07
CA GLY A 32 13.95 -2.26 -1.29
C GLY A 32 12.77 -1.46 -1.79
N ARG A 33 11.80 -1.18 -0.93
CA ARG A 33 10.59 -0.46 -1.34
C ARG A 33 10.91 0.94 -1.85
N GLU A 34 10.08 1.41 -2.75
CA GLU A 34 10.07 2.80 -3.18
C GLU A 34 8.79 3.45 -2.72
N GLU A 35 8.86 4.67 -2.20
CA GLU A 35 7.68 5.35 -1.70
C GLU A 35 7.70 6.84 -2.02
N TRP A 36 6.51 7.43 -2.18
CA TRP A 36 6.34 8.86 -2.43
C TRP A 36 4.98 9.33 -1.92
N ILE A 37 4.86 10.64 -1.75
CA ILE A 37 3.60 11.26 -1.33
C ILE A 37 2.61 11.23 -2.50
N ASP A 38 1.38 10.81 -2.24
CA ASP A 38 0.28 10.88 -3.20
C ASP A 38 -0.35 12.27 -3.12
N ASP A 39 0.04 13.13 -4.05
CA ASP A 39 -0.43 14.51 -4.12
C ASP A 39 -1.47 14.75 -5.22
N ARG A 40 -2.01 13.66 -5.82
CA ARG A 40 -2.96 13.76 -6.93
C ARG A 40 -4.29 14.39 -6.53
N PHE A 41 -4.70 14.22 -5.28
CA PHE A 41 -5.96 14.72 -4.74
C PHE A 41 -5.73 15.28 -3.34
N ASP A 42 -6.64 16.18 -2.93
CA ASP A 42 -6.69 16.62 -1.54
C ASP A 42 -7.61 15.66 -0.77
N TYR A 43 -7.00 14.77 0.00
CA TYR A 43 -7.71 13.77 0.80
C TYR A 43 -8.04 14.26 2.22
N GLY A 44 -7.61 15.48 2.57
CA GLY A 44 -7.67 15.93 3.95
C GLY A 44 -6.65 15.27 4.86
N GLU A 45 -5.80 14.42 4.32
CA GLU A 45 -4.71 13.73 5.02
C GLU A 45 -3.60 13.40 4.03
N GLU A 46 -2.37 13.30 4.53
CA GLU A 46 -1.24 12.90 3.70
C GLU A 46 -1.28 11.39 3.46
N ARG A 47 -1.24 10.99 2.21
CA ARG A 47 -1.17 9.57 1.81
C ARG A 47 0.15 9.28 1.14
N VAL A 48 0.67 8.08 1.40
CA VAL A 48 1.91 7.57 0.84
C VAL A 48 1.59 6.41 -0.09
N ILE A 49 2.21 6.42 -1.27
CA ILE A 49 2.20 5.29 -2.20
C ILE A 49 3.51 4.53 -2.00
N THR A 50 3.42 3.22 -1.83
CA THR A 50 4.58 2.35 -1.68
C THR A 50 4.53 1.25 -2.73
N LEU A 51 5.65 1.07 -3.44
CA LEU A 51 5.91 -0.13 -4.25
C LEU A 51 6.84 -1.02 -3.45
N GLY A 52 6.40 -2.22 -3.14
CA GLY A 52 7.18 -3.13 -2.32
C GLY A 52 6.92 -4.58 -2.69
N LEU A 53 7.92 -5.43 -2.45
CA LEU A 53 7.83 -6.85 -2.73
C LEU A 53 7.11 -7.57 -1.61
N ALA A 54 6.16 -8.42 -1.98
CA ALA A 54 5.41 -9.28 -1.08
C ALA A 54 5.35 -10.69 -1.66
N HIS A 55 4.52 -11.59 -1.09
CA HIS A 55 4.48 -12.99 -1.53
C HIS A 55 4.12 -13.17 -3.00
N HIS A 56 3.29 -12.30 -3.54
CA HIS A 56 2.75 -12.42 -4.91
C HIS A 56 3.41 -11.47 -5.90
N GLY A 57 4.57 -10.92 -5.56
CA GLY A 57 5.28 -9.97 -6.41
C GLY A 57 5.21 -8.56 -5.86
N VAL A 58 5.49 -7.58 -6.71
CA VAL A 58 5.48 -6.17 -6.31
C VAL A 58 4.04 -5.70 -6.16
N LEU A 59 3.74 -5.08 -5.03
CA LEU A 59 2.42 -4.51 -4.73
C LEU A 59 2.48 -2.99 -4.70
N TYR A 60 1.36 -2.39 -5.06
CA TYR A 60 1.12 -0.95 -4.98
C TYR A 60 0.20 -0.74 -3.77
N VAL A 61 0.72 -0.08 -2.75
CA VAL A 61 0.03 0.09 -1.46
C VAL A 61 -0.17 1.57 -1.18
N VAL A 62 -1.40 1.95 -0.85
CA VAL A 62 -1.71 3.30 -0.37
C VAL A 62 -1.92 3.24 1.14
N SER A 63 -1.22 4.09 1.86
CA SER A 63 -1.29 4.13 3.32
C SER A 63 -1.22 5.56 3.85
N THR A 64 -1.56 5.73 5.12
CA THR A 64 -1.43 7.00 5.83
C THR A 64 -0.98 6.74 7.27
N GLU A 65 -0.29 7.71 7.87
CA GLU A 65 0.00 7.66 9.30
C GLU A 65 -1.29 7.91 10.09
N ALA A 66 -1.60 7.00 11.01
CA ALA A 66 -2.81 7.08 11.84
C ALA A 66 -2.50 7.40 13.30
N GLY A 67 -1.21 7.51 13.64
CA GLY A 67 -0.73 7.80 14.99
C GLY A 67 0.74 7.46 15.09
N ALA A 68 1.35 7.65 16.25
CA ALA A 68 2.75 7.30 16.48
C ALA A 68 2.93 5.80 16.26
N ASP A 69 3.78 5.42 15.31
CA ASP A 69 4.06 4.03 14.93
C ASP A 69 2.82 3.24 14.47
N VAL A 70 1.77 3.94 14.01
CA VAL A 70 0.56 3.31 13.48
C VAL A 70 0.35 3.72 12.03
N ILE A 71 0.25 2.74 11.15
CA ILE A 71 -0.01 2.94 9.72
C ILE A 71 -1.37 2.35 9.38
N ARG A 72 -2.24 3.16 8.75
CA ARG A 72 -3.51 2.67 8.21
C ARG A 72 -3.33 2.34 6.74
N ILE A 73 -3.61 1.10 6.37
CA ILE A 73 -3.57 0.65 4.99
C ILE A 73 -4.92 0.93 4.34
N ILE A 74 -4.90 1.62 3.20
CA ILE A 74 -6.11 2.11 2.53
C ILE A 74 -6.46 1.24 1.33
N SER A 75 -5.46 0.87 0.51
CA SER A 75 -5.67 0.00 -0.64
C SER A 75 -4.41 -0.76 -1.00
N VAL A 76 -4.59 -1.95 -1.59
CA VAL A 76 -3.52 -2.84 -2.02
C VAL A 76 -3.90 -3.45 -3.37
N ARG A 77 -3.03 -3.32 -4.35
CA ARG A 77 -3.19 -3.99 -5.64
C ARG A 77 -1.85 -4.45 -6.17
N LYS A 78 -1.87 -5.33 -7.16
CA LYS A 78 -0.65 -5.69 -7.88
C LYS A 78 -0.14 -4.48 -8.65
N ALA A 79 1.19 -4.33 -8.68
CA ALA A 79 1.82 -3.29 -9.47
C ALA A 79 1.64 -3.57 -10.96
N GLU A 80 1.52 -2.50 -11.73
CA GLU A 80 1.48 -2.56 -13.19
C GLU A 80 2.90 -2.63 -13.75
N PRO A 81 3.08 -3.00 -15.05
CA PRO A 81 4.43 -3.17 -15.62
C PRO A 81 5.35 -1.96 -15.47
N ASP A 82 4.84 -0.75 -15.67
CA ASP A 82 5.63 0.47 -15.50
C ASP A 82 6.02 0.69 -14.03
N GLU A 83 5.17 0.31 -13.10
CA GLU A 83 5.45 0.39 -11.67
C GLU A 83 6.50 -0.64 -11.26
N ILE A 84 6.42 -1.86 -11.80
CA ILE A 84 7.43 -2.90 -11.57
C ILE A 84 8.78 -2.42 -12.09
N ALA A 85 8.81 -1.83 -13.27
CA ALA A 85 10.04 -1.27 -13.84
C ALA A 85 10.64 -0.17 -12.95
N ARG A 86 9.78 0.67 -12.38
CA ARG A 86 10.21 1.71 -11.44
C ARG A 86 10.79 1.10 -10.16
N TYR A 87 10.15 0.06 -9.63
CA TYR A 87 10.63 -0.66 -8.44
C TYR A 87 12.01 -1.28 -8.69
N ASP A 88 12.22 -1.85 -9.88
CA ASP A 88 13.46 -2.54 -10.25
C ASP A 88 14.61 -1.60 -10.66
N SER A 89 14.33 -0.33 -10.80
CA SER A 89 15.34 0.64 -11.28
C SER A 89 16.36 1.05 -10.22
#